data_834b838cfc0648f77ff0ef7e25548026
#
_entry.id   834b838cfc0648f77ff0ef7e25548026
#
_cell.length_a   1.000
_cell.length_b   1.000
_cell.length_c   1.000
_cell.angle_alpha   90.00
_cell.angle_beta   90.00
_cell.angle_gamma   90.00
#
_symmetry.space_group_name_H-M   'P 1'
#
loop_
_entity.id
_entity.type
_entity.pdbx_description
1 polymer ?
#
loop_
_entity_poly.entity_id
_entity_poly.type
_entity_poly.pdbx_seq_one_letter_code
_entity_poly.pdbx_strand_id
1 'polypeptide(L)'
;IICGTEDISDGTDRLQIFNLSTLTTGNYLRIFENGVYMSSSSSKRYKILGASLPEEFIENLYNIEPIMARYKEGYLEKGDERVGVEFPMFIAEDVDKYFPLAVDHNTDGLPENWNERIMIPAMFAMLKAQKKKIDQQEKLINKLCEKLNIE
;
A
#
# COMPACT_ATOMS: atom_id res chain seq x y z
N ILE A 1 21.19 -7.16 -21.33
CA ILE A 1 21.07 -7.65 -19.93
C ILE A 1 21.08 -9.18 -20.06
N ILE A 2 22.14 -9.82 -19.62
CA ILE A 2 22.20 -11.28 -19.58
C ILE A 2 21.79 -11.66 -18.16
N CYS A 3 20.59 -12.23 -18.00
CA CYS A 3 20.20 -12.92 -16.78
C CYS A 3 20.74 -14.35 -16.92
N GLY A 4 21.75 -14.68 -16.16
CA GLY A 4 22.26 -16.06 -16.02
C GLY A 4 21.82 -16.57 -14.65
N THR A 5 21.27 -17.77 -14.62
CA THR A 5 21.24 -18.58 -13.39
C THR A 5 22.59 -19.27 -13.32
N GLU A 6 23.47 -18.84 -12.44
CA GLU A 6 24.60 -19.67 -12.06
C GLU A 6 24.12 -20.64 -11.00
N ASP A 7 24.29 -21.92 -11.30
CA ASP A 7 24.07 -23.01 -10.34
C ASP A 7 25.15 -22.90 -9.25
N ILE A 8 24.79 -22.28 -8.16
CA ILE A 8 25.69 -22.20 -7.01
C ILE A 8 25.53 -23.50 -6.23
N SER A 9 26.63 -24.21 -6.05
CA SER A 9 26.74 -25.55 -5.45
C SER A 9 26.20 -25.66 -4.00
N ASP A 10 25.58 -24.61 -3.45
CA ASP A 10 24.93 -24.59 -2.14
C ASP A 10 23.43 -24.89 -2.20
N GLY A 11 22.87 -25.16 -3.39
CA GLY A 11 21.46 -25.51 -3.59
C GLY A 11 20.49 -24.34 -3.44
N THR A 12 20.96 -23.10 -3.47
CA THR A 12 20.10 -21.92 -3.45
C THR A 12 20.09 -21.24 -4.81
N ASP A 13 18.95 -21.29 -5.51
CA ASP A 13 18.72 -20.51 -6.72
C ASP A 13 18.69 -19.01 -6.38
N ARG A 14 19.62 -18.24 -6.94
CA ARG A 14 19.68 -16.79 -6.76
C ARG A 14 19.56 -16.08 -8.10
N LEU A 15 18.64 -15.11 -8.19
CA LEU A 15 18.63 -14.14 -9.26
C LEU A 15 19.62 -13.02 -8.93
N GLN A 16 20.75 -12.97 -9.62
CA GLN A 16 21.70 -11.85 -9.53
C GLN A 16 21.47 -10.89 -10.71
N ILE A 17 21.21 -9.63 -10.40
CA ILE A 17 21.06 -8.58 -11.41
C ILE A 17 22.26 -7.65 -11.29
N PHE A 18 23.13 -7.70 -12.32
CA PHE A 18 24.32 -6.86 -12.38
C PHE A 18 24.05 -5.56 -13.15
N ASN A 19 24.78 -4.50 -12.82
CA ASN A 19 24.73 -3.20 -13.50
C ASN A 19 23.35 -2.51 -13.46
N LEU A 20 22.67 -2.57 -12.32
CA LEU A 20 21.55 -1.68 -12.07
C LEU A 20 22.09 -0.25 -11.96
N SER A 21 21.82 0.58 -12.98
CA SER A 21 22.00 2.02 -12.83
C SER A 21 21.01 2.55 -11.81
N THR A 22 21.49 3.28 -10.81
CA THR A 22 20.65 3.99 -9.87
C THR A 22 19.89 5.08 -10.63
N LEU A 23 18.60 4.86 -10.83
CA LEU A 23 17.71 5.91 -11.29
C LEU A 23 17.28 6.73 -10.07
N THR A 24 17.42 8.04 -10.15
CA THR A 24 16.98 8.99 -9.12
C THR A 24 15.46 9.00 -8.91
N THR A 25 14.72 8.36 -9.79
CA THR A 25 13.28 8.09 -9.66
C THR A 25 13.09 6.58 -9.60
N GLY A 26 13.07 6.04 -8.39
CA GLY A 26 12.93 4.61 -8.17
C GLY A 26 11.61 4.06 -8.73
N ASN A 27 11.70 3.24 -9.74
CA ASN A 27 10.64 2.32 -10.09
C ASN A 27 10.86 1.03 -9.31
N TYR A 28 9.82 0.53 -8.64
CA TYR A 28 9.89 -0.75 -7.97
C TYR A 28 10.08 -1.85 -9.00
N LEU A 29 11.07 -2.71 -8.78
CA LEU A 29 11.22 -3.96 -9.51
C LEU A 29 10.26 -4.97 -8.87
N ARG A 30 9.33 -5.51 -9.64
CA ARG A 30 8.44 -6.59 -9.19
C ARG A 30 8.85 -7.87 -9.86
N ILE A 31 9.03 -8.91 -9.08
CA ILE A 31 9.34 -10.26 -9.54
C ILE A 31 8.05 -11.07 -9.42
N PHE A 32 7.59 -11.62 -10.53
CA PHE A 32 6.47 -12.55 -10.59
C PHE A 32 6.96 -13.89 -11.12
N GLU A 33 6.19 -14.95 -10.97
CA GLU A 33 6.52 -16.28 -11.48
C GLU A 33 6.88 -16.31 -12.98
N ASN A 34 6.32 -15.38 -13.75
CA ASN A 34 6.51 -15.28 -15.20
C ASN A 34 7.45 -14.17 -15.65
N GLY A 35 8.16 -13.51 -14.74
CA GLY A 35 9.14 -12.51 -15.10
C GLY A 35 9.34 -11.35 -14.12
N VAL A 36 10.19 -10.41 -14.54
CA VAL A 36 10.55 -9.22 -13.80
C VAL A 36 9.95 -8.01 -14.49
N TYR A 37 9.15 -7.25 -13.79
CA TYR A 37 8.46 -6.08 -14.32
C TYR A 37 8.84 -4.81 -13.56
N MET A 38 8.99 -3.71 -14.30
CA MET A 38 9.13 -2.39 -13.68
C MET A 38 7.77 -1.77 -13.46
N SER A 39 7.59 -1.06 -12.33
CA SER A 39 6.35 -0.35 -12.11
C SER A 39 6.16 0.76 -13.13
N SER A 40 4.93 0.94 -13.61
CA SER A 40 4.58 1.97 -14.57
C SER A 40 4.72 3.38 -13.98
N SER A 41 5.08 4.34 -14.84
CA SER A 41 5.15 5.76 -14.49
C SER A 41 3.80 6.28 -13.96
N SER A 42 3.85 7.21 -13.02
CA SER A 42 2.67 7.94 -12.53
C SER A 42 2.43 9.27 -13.26
N SER A 43 3.19 9.51 -14.34
CA SER A 43 3.06 10.75 -15.09
C SER A 43 1.69 10.92 -15.75
N LYS A 44 1.15 12.13 -15.67
CA LYS A 44 -0.06 12.56 -16.36
C LYS A 44 -0.06 12.25 -17.87
N ARG A 45 1.15 12.22 -18.49
CA ARG A 45 1.32 11.94 -19.93
C ARG A 45 0.89 10.52 -20.34
N TYR A 46 0.80 9.59 -19.39
CA TYR A 46 0.50 8.17 -19.63
C TYR A 46 -0.82 7.73 -19.03
N LYS A 47 -1.66 8.68 -18.59
CA LYS A 47 -2.90 8.38 -17.89
C LYS A 47 -4.08 9.14 -18.47
N ILE A 48 -5.20 8.49 -18.55
CA ILE A 48 -6.48 9.15 -18.71
C ILE A 48 -6.95 9.54 -17.31
N LEU A 49 -7.21 10.84 -17.09
CA LEU A 49 -7.61 11.33 -15.77
C LEU A 49 -9.09 11.08 -15.56
N GLY A 50 -9.42 10.50 -14.43
CA GLY A 50 -10.77 10.28 -13.96
C GLY A 50 -11.25 11.32 -12.94
N ALA A 51 -12.39 11.04 -12.33
CA ALA A 51 -12.92 11.79 -11.20
C ALA A 51 -12.11 11.57 -9.92
N SER A 52 -12.41 12.33 -8.89
CA SER A 52 -11.91 12.09 -7.53
C SER A 52 -12.42 10.75 -7.01
N LEU A 53 -11.71 10.21 -6.01
CA LEU A 53 -12.13 8.97 -5.35
C LEU A 53 -13.56 9.15 -4.79
N PRO A 54 -14.49 8.22 -5.07
CA PRO A 54 -15.85 8.28 -4.55
C PRO A 54 -15.89 8.29 -3.01
N GLU A 55 -16.85 9.00 -2.45
CA GLU A 55 -16.99 9.13 -0.98
C GLU A 55 -17.21 7.79 -0.29
N GLU A 56 -17.92 6.87 -0.94
CA GLU A 56 -18.12 5.50 -0.44
C GLU A 56 -16.79 4.77 -0.18
N PHE A 57 -15.82 4.87 -1.09
CA PHE A 57 -14.50 4.27 -0.86
C PHE A 57 -13.77 4.94 0.29
N ILE A 58 -13.94 6.26 0.46
CA ILE A 58 -13.32 7.00 1.56
C ILE A 58 -13.88 6.54 2.90
N GLU A 59 -15.20 6.37 3.00
CA GLU A 59 -15.85 5.90 4.23
C GLU A 59 -15.46 4.43 4.54
N ASN A 60 -15.34 3.58 3.53
CA ASN A 60 -14.92 2.19 3.71
C ASN A 60 -13.51 2.05 4.28
N LEU A 61 -12.58 2.97 3.97
CA LEU A 61 -11.23 2.95 4.51
C LEU A 61 -11.17 3.05 6.03
N TYR A 62 -12.14 3.69 6.67
CA TYR A 62 -12.22 3.76 8.14
C TYR A 62 -12.48 2.42 8.81
N ASN A 63 -12.93 1.41 8.06
CA ASN A 63 -13.20 0.08 8.57
C ASN A 63 -11.98 -0.86 8.49
N ILE A 64 -10.89 -0.41 7.85
CA ILE A 64 -9.65 -1.18 7.76
C ILE A 64 -8.81 -0.87 9.00
N GLU A 65 -8.64 -1.85 9.86
CA GLU A 65 -7.86 -1.69 11.08
C GLU A 65 -6.41 -2.17 10.90
N PRO A 66 -5.43 -1.33 11.21
CA PRO A 66 -4.06 -1.78 11.34
C PRO A 66 -3.93 -2.59 12.63
N ILE A 67 -3.34 -3.77 12.55
CA ILE A 67 -3.13 -4.64 13.71
C ILE A 67 -1.64 -4.88 13.94
N MET A 68 -1.27 -5.17 15.17
CA MET A 68 0.05 -5.70 15.47
C MET A 68 0.07 -7.19 15.12
N ALA A 69 0.96 -7.58 14.22
CA ALA A 69 1.08 -8.97 13.79
C ALA A 69 2.54 -9.34 13.57
N ARG A 70 2.81 -10.65 13.56
CA ARG A 70 4.10 -11.23 13.20
C ARG A 70 3.89 -12.37 12.21
N TYR A 71 4.89 -12.64 11.43
CA TYR A 71 4.88 -13.81 10.55
C TYR A 71 4.89 -15.12 11.35
N LYS A 72 4.20 -16.11 10.81
CA LYS A 72 4.19 -17.47 11.36
C LYS A 72 5.61 -18.06 11.32
N GLU A 73 5.90 -18.94 12.26
CA GLU A 73 7.15 -19.67 12.28
C GLU A 73 7.36 -20.43 10.97
N GLY A 74 8.57 -20.37 10.42
CA GLY A 74 8.92 -21.01 9.16
C GLY A 74 8.45 -20.30 7.88
N TYR A 75 7.74 -19.16 7.98
CA TYR A 75 7.35 -18.38 6.81
C TYR A 75 8.50 -17.54 6.25
N LEU A 76 9.26 -16.92 7.13
CA LEU A 76 10.44 -16.14 6.76
C LEU A 76 11.69 -17.02 6.74
N GLU A 77 12.66 -16.64 5.91
CA GLU A 77 13.95 -17.32 5.87
C GLU A 77 14.69 -17.21 7.20
N LYS A 78 15.52 -18.22 7.49
CA LYS A 78 16.33 -18.24 8.71
C LYS A 78 17.34 -17.08 8.67
N GLY A 79 17.26 -16.20 9.67
CA GLY A 79 18.09 -15.01 9.80
C GLY A 79 17.45 -13.71 9.31
N ASP A 80 16.21 -13.75 8.84
CA ASP A 80 15.43 -12.54 8.59
C ASP A 80 15.16 -11.84 9.93
N GLU A 81 15.47 -10.53 9.99
CA GLU A 81 15.36 -9.71 11.21
C GLU A 81 13.90 -9.58 11.71
N ARG A 82 12.93 -9.88 10.87
CA ARG A 82 11.50 -9.84 11.20
C ARG A 82 11.00 -11.09 11.92
N VAL A 83 11.80 -12.14 12.00
CA VAL A 83 11.40 -13.39 12.68
C VAL A 83 11.09 -13.13 14.14
N GLY A 84 9.86 -13.42 14.56
CA GLY A 84 9.39 -13.24 15.92
C GLY A 84 9.08 -11.80 16.33
N VAL A 85 9.30 -10.81 15.46
CA VAL A 85 9.03 -9.39 15.71
C VAL A 85 7.60 -9.05 15.32
N GLU A 86 6.88 -8.36 16.21
CA GLU A 86 5.57 -7.78 15.93
C GLU A 86 5.71 -6.35 15.39
N PHE A 87 4.96 -6.05 14.35
CA PHE A 87 4.89 -4.70 13.79
C PHE A 87 3.49 -4.42 13.23
N PRO A 88 3.10 -3.15 13.03
CA PRO A 88 1.79 -2.81 12.52
C PRO A 88 1.66 -3.25 11.06
N MET A 89 0.57 -3.94 10.75
CA MET A 89 0.24 -4.41 9.39
C MET A 89 -1.23 -4.18 9.08
N PHE A 90 -1.53 -4.08 7.79
CA PHE A 90 -2.85 -4.39 7.26
C PHE A 90 -2.89 -5.86 6.82
N ILE A 91 -4.02 -6.51 7.05
CA ILE A 91 -4.27 -7.87 6.58
C ILE A 91 -4.94 -7.80 5.22
N ALA A 92 -4.44 -8.56 4.25
CA ALA A 92 -4.91 -8.48 2.86
C ALA A 92 -6.41 -8.78 2.74
N GLU A 93 -6.92 -9.74 3.49
CA GLU A 93 -8.34 -10.12 3.54
C GLU A 93 -9.23 -8.98 4.08
N ASP A 94 -8.75 -8.23 5.08
CA ASP A 94 -9.49 -7.09 5.61
C ASP A 94 -9.48 -5.91 4.64
N VAL A 95 -8.36 -5.67 3.97
CA VAL A 95 -8.29 -4.67 2.91
C VAL A 95 -9.21 -5.04 1.76
N ASP A 96 -9.22 -6.30 1.33
CA ASP A 96 -10.06 -6.79 0.22
C ASP A 96 -11.55 -6.57 0.49
N LYS A 97 -11.97 -6.80 1.72
CA LYS A 97 -13.35 -6.61 2.14
C LYS A 97 -13.85 -5.16 1.98
N TYR A 98 -13.00 -4.18 2.24
CA TYR A 98 -13.40 -2.76 2.29
C TYR A 98 -12.85 -1.94 1.13
N PHE A 99 -11.71 -2.34 0.56
CA PHE A 99 -11.07 -1.63 -0.54
C PHE A 99 -10.35 -2.59 -1.50
N PRO A 100 -11.08 -3.46 -2.21
CA PRO A 100 -10.52 -4.52 -3.07
C PRO A 100 -9.62 -3.99 -4.19
N LEU A 101 -9.77 -2.72 -4.60
CA LEU A 101 -8.90 -2.10 -5.60
C LEU A 101 -7.42 -2.06 -5.19
N ALA A 102 -7.13 -2.18 -3.90
CA ALA A 102 -5.78 -2.15 -3.37
C ALA A 102 -5.22 -3.54 -3.06
N VAL A 103 -5.86 -4.62 -3.47
CA VAL A 103 -5.45 -5.98 -3.15
C VAL A 103 -5.00 -6.74 -4.39
N ASP A 104 -3.86 -7.39 -4.27
CA ASP A 104 -3.39 -8.36 -5.24
C ASP A 104 -3.85 -9.77 -4.79
N HIS A 105 -4.45 -10.52 -5.72
CA HIS A 105 -4.92 -11.88 -5.46
C HIS A 105 -3.97 -12.91 -6.09
N ASN A 106 -3.83 -14.06 -5.45
CA ASN A 106 -3.05 -15.16 -5.97
C ASN A 106 -3.81 -15.92 -7.09
N THR A 107 -3.22 -16.98 -7.63
CA THR A 107 -3.81 -17.80 -8.71
C THR A 107 -5.11 -18.48 -8.34
N ASP A 108 -5.35 -18.69 -7.06
CA ASP A 108 -6.58 -19.29 -6.52
C ASP A 108 -7.67 -18.24 -6.22
N GLY A 109 -7.37 -16.96 -6.50
CA GLY A 109 -8.27 -15.84 -6.27
C GLY A 109 -8.35 -15.40 -4.80
N LEU A 110 -7.42 -15.83 -3.96
CA LEU A 110 -7.35 -15.43 -2.56
C LEU A 110 -6.53 -14.15 -2.40
N PRO A 111 -6.91 -13.23 -1.48
CA PRO A 111 -6.10 -12.06 -1.15
C PRO A 111 -4.70 -12.48 -0.69
N GLU A 112 -3.67 -11.92 -1.31
CA GLU A 112 -2.28 -12.28 -1.02
C GLU A 112 -1.51 -11.09 -0.45
N ASN A 113 -1.71 -9.92 -1.04
CA ASN A 113 -1.00 -8.72 -0.64
C ASN A 113 -1.84 -7.48 -0.91
N TRP A 114 -1.54 -6.38 -0.23
CA TRP A 114 -2.13 -5.08 -0.53
C TRP A 114 -1.09 -4.14 -1.15
N ASN A 115 -1.56 -3.22 -1.98
CA ASN A 115 -0.74 -2.35 -2.80
C ASN A 115 -0.67 -0.94 -2.21
N GLU A 116 0.48 -0.58 -1.65
CA GLU A 116 0.72 0.72 -1.03
C GLU A 116 0.53 1.89 -2.01
N ARG A 117 0.83 1.70 -3.31
CA ARG A 117 0.67 2.76 -4.33
C ARG A 117 -0.79 3.11 -4.62
N ILE A 118 -1.71 2.21 -4.29
CA ILE A 118 -3.15 2.45 -4.38
C ILE A 118 -3.68 2.90 -3.02
N MET A 119 -3.23 2.28 -1.95
CA MET A 119 -3.66 2.58 -0.59
C MET A 119 -3.27 4.00 -0.14
N ILE A 120 -2.02 4.41 -0.35
CA ILE A 120 -1.53 5.73 0.09
C ILE A 120 -2.35 6.89 -0.48
N PRO A 121 -2.61 6.98 -1.82
CA PRO A 121 -3.48 8.03 -2.35
C PRO A 121 -4.91 8.00 -1.80
N ALA A 122 -5.45 6.81 -1.54
CA ALA A 122 -6.78 6.66 -0.96
C ALA A 122 -6.83 7.16 0.50
N MET A 123 -5.84 6.79 1.31
CA MET A 123 -5.69 7.32 2.67
C MET A 123 -5.51 8.85 2.68
N PHE A 124 -4.79 9.40 1.70
CA PHE A 124 -4.64 10.85 1.57
C PHE A 124 -5.97 11.54 1.20
N ALA A 125 -6.81 10.91 0.37
CA ALA A 125 -8.15 11.40 0.10
C ALA A 125 -9.03 11.39 1.38
N MET A 126 -8.94 10.34 2.19
CA MET A 126 -9.60 10.24 3.49
C MET A 126 -9.16 11.37 4.44
N LEU A 127 -7.87 11.63 4.56
CA LEU A 127 -7.34 12.74 5.37
C LEU A 127 -7.88 14.11 4.91
N LYS A 128 -7.98 14.33 3.60
CA LYS A 128 -8.59 15.55 3.06
C LYS A 128 -10.06 15.67 3.39
N ALA A 129 -10.81 14.57 3.34
CA ALA A 129 -12.22 14.56 3.73
C ALA A 129 -12.38 14.86 5.21
N GLN A 130 -11.54 14.27 6.08
CA GLN A 130 -11.51 14.59 7.51
C GLN A 130 -11.19 16.07 7.76
N LYS A 131 -10.18 16.61 7.12
CA LYS A 131 -9.82 18.03 7.25
C LYS A 131 -11.01 18.93 6.90
N LYS A 132 -11.72 18.62 5.82
CA LYS A 132 -12.92 19.36 5.43
C LYS A 132 -14.02 19.28 6.50
N LYS A 133 -14.27 18.09 7.09
CA LYS A 133 -15.23 17.91 8.18
C LYS A 133 -14.84 18.74 9.42
N ILE A 134 -13.56 18.73 9.79
CA ILE A 134 -13.02 19.52 10.91
C ILE A 134 -13.22 21.02 10.67
N ASP A 135 -12.87 21.54 9.50
CA ASP A 135 -13.04 22.96 9.16
C ASP A 135 -14.53 23.39 9.20
N GLN A 136 -15.43 22.49 8.83
CA GLN A 136 -16.89 22.74 8.94
C GLN A 136 -17.34 22.78 10.40
N GLN A 137 -16.85 21.85 11.23
CA GLN A 137 -17.16 21.81 12.67
C GLN A 137 -16.61 23.05 13.38
N GLU A 138 -15.38 23.46 13.10
CA GLU A 138 -14.78 24.68 13.64
C GLU A 138 -15.62 25.91 13.34
N LYS A 139 -16.04 26.07 12.08
CA LYS A 139 -16.93 27.17 11.69
C LYS A 139 -18.29 27.14 12.43
N LEU A 140 -18.82 25.96 12.68
CA LEU A 140 -20.07 25.82 13.41
C LEU A 140 -19.90 26.14 14.89
N ILE A 141 -18.80 25.66 15.51
CA ILE A 141 -18.45 25.95 16.89
C ILE A 141 -18.30 27.48 17.08
N ASN A 142 -17.53 28.14 16.23
CA ASN A 142 -17.34 29.59 16.30
C ASN A 142 -18.67 30.35 16.24
N LYS A 143 -19.56 29.95 15.32
CA LYS A 143 -20.91 30.54 15.24
C LYS A 143 -21.76 30.31 16.49
N LEU A 144 -21.61 29.16 17.15
CA LEU A 144 -22.31 28.86 18.40
C LEU A 144 -21.73 29.67 19.54
N CYS A 145 -20.41 29.80 19.67
CA CYS A 145 -19.76 30.65 20.67
C CYS A 145 -20.17 32.11 20.52
N GLU A 146 -20.17 32.66 19.31
CA GLU A 146 -20.69 34.02 19.06
C GLU A 146 -22.12 34.21 19.53
N LYS A 147 -23.02 33.24 19.23
CA LYS A 147 -24.43 33.32 19.66
C LYS A 147 -24.61 33.19 21.16
N LEU A 148 -23.74 32.44 21.82
CA LEU A 148 -23.84 32.19 23.28
C LEU A 148 -23.01 33.19 24.10
N ASN A 149 -22.29 34.15 23.47
CA ASN A 149 -21.33 35.06 24.09
C ASN A 149 -20.30 34.34 24.96
N ILE A 150 -19.78 33.19 24.48
CA ILE A 150 -18.72 32.41 25.10
C ILE A 150 -17.41 32.75 24.36
N GLU A 151 -16.34 33.12 25.13
CA GLU A 151 -14.99 33.32 24.62
C GLU A 151 -14.24 32.01 24.48
#